data_a42a9fe95fd213717861fd5ff03a367c
#
_entry.id   a42a9fe95fd213717861fd5ff03a367c
#
_cell.length_a   1.000
_cell.length_b   1.000
_cell.length_c   1.000
_cell.angle_alpha   90.00
_cell.angle_beta   90.00
_cell.angle_gamma   90.00
#
_symmetry.space_group_name_H-M   'P 1'
#
loop_
_entity.id
_entity.type
_entity.pdbx_description
1 polymer ?
#
loop_
_entity_poly.entity_id
_entity_poly.type
_entity_poly.pdbx_seq_one_letter_code
_entity_poly.pdbx_strand_id
1 'polypeptide(L)'
;MRIWQSLAFDRRGAIGVMAALSLVGLIGMAGFAVDLNRGYEQRIINQRVADMSAVAAAIAYKSTTSQAILEATATDVVIAHGFTNATVTATLLNDTPTAAGKAVRVNLSTPLSLSLSRILGAS
;
A
#
# COMPACT_ATOMS: atom_id res chain seq x y z
N MET A 1 -30.73 47.54 -20.50
CA MET A 1 -29.33 47.16 -20.90
C MET A 1 -28.25 47.45 -19.84
N ARG A 2 -28.57 47.97 -18.65
CA ARG A 2 -27.58 48.29 -17.60
C ARG A 2 -27.29 47.20 -16.59
N ILE A 3 -28.12 46.17 -16.54
CA ILE A 3 -27.99 45.09 -15.55
C ILE A 3 -26.80 44.15 -15.87
N TRP A 4 -26.51 43.95 -17.13
CA TRP A 4 -25.39 43.06 -17.57
C TRP A 4 -24.00 43.65 -17.31
N GLN A 5 -23.87 44.98 -17.28
CA GLN A 5 -22.58 45.64 -17.02
C GLN A 5 -22.21 45.62 -15.53
N SER A 6 -23.17 45.61 -14.63
CA SER A 6 -22.90 45.50 -13.19
C SER A 6 -22.48 44.10 -12.76
N LEU A 7 -22.93 43.07 -13.47
CA LEU A 7 -22.52 41.67 -13.22
C LEU A 7 -21.09 41.37 -13.70
N ALA A 8 -20.64 42.05 -14.77
CA ALA A 8 -19.27 41.85 -15.29
C ALA A 8 -18.17 42.47 -14.41
N PHE A 9 -18.52 43.42 -13.55
CA PHE A 9 -17.60 44.12 -12.64
C PHE A 9 -17.76 43.74 -11.16
N ASP A 10 -18.63 42.79 -10.84
CA ASP A 10 -18.80 42.36 -9.47
C ASP A 10 -17.67 41.42 -9.02
N ARG A 11 -16.63 42.03 -8.47
CA ARG A 11 -15.45 41.32 -7.90
C ARG A 11 -15.81 40.38 -6.75
N ARG A 12 -16.98 40.57 -6.12
CA ARG A 12 -17.45 39.71 -5.02
C ARG A 12 -17.82 38.32 -5.54
N GLY A 13 -18.45 38.23 -6.72
CA GLY A 13 -18.73 36.97 -7.37
C GLY A 13 -17.47 36.20 -7.80
N ALA A 14 -16.46 36.91 -8.32
CA ALA A 14 -15.19 36.31 -8.71
C ALA A 14 -14.43 35.71 -7.52
N ILE A 15 -14.45 36.37 -6.35
CA ILE A 15 -13.84 35.84 -5.12
C ILE A 15 -14.54 34.54 -4.69
N GLY A 16 -15.88 34.48 -4.76
CA GLY A 16 -16.64 33.29 -4.43
C GLY A 16 -16.30 32.10 -5.32
N VAL A 17 -16.17 32.31 -6.62
CA VAL A 17 -15.77 31.26 -7.57
C VAL A 17 -14.35 30.78 -7.31
N MET A 18 -13.41 31.70 -7.09
CA MET A 18 -12.03 31.34 -6.76
C MET A 18 -11.94 30.56 -5.44
N ALA A 19 -12.67 31.00 -4.41
CA ALA A 19 -12.72 30.29 -3.14
C ALA A 19 -13.30 28.86 -3.31
N ALA A 20 -14.37 28.69 -4.09
CA ALA A 20 -14.94 27.38 -4.37
C ALA A 20 -13.97 26.44 -5.10
N LEU A 21 -13.28 26.93 -6.13
CA LEU A 21 -12.26 26.15 -6.85
C LEU A 21 -11.09 25.77 -5.96
N SER A 22 -10.62 26.70 -5.13
CA SER A 22 -9.54 26.45 -4.16
C SER A 22 -9.93 25.39 -3.15
N LEU A 23 -11.17 25.40 -2.69
CA LEU A 23 -11.71 24.45 -1.72
C LEU A 23 -11.75 23.02 -2.31
N VAL A 24 -12.15 22.87 -3.57
CA VAL A 24 -12.11 21.59 -4.28
C VAL A 24 -10.67 21.07 -4.41
N GLY A 25 -9.73 21.96 -4.76
CA GLY A 25 -8.30 21.62 -4.82
C GLY A 25 -7.74 21.15 -3.47
N LEU A 26 -8.09 21.86 -2.39
CA LEU A 26 -7.65 21.49 -1.04
C LEU A 26 -8.21 20.13 -0.59
N ILE A 27 -9.49 19.85 -0.87
CA ILE A 27 -10.11 18.55 -0.56
C ILE A 27 -9.44 17.44 -1.35
N GLY A 28 -9.15 17.66 -2.64
CA GLY A 28 -8.43 16.70 -3.47
C GLY A 28 -7.02 16.39 -2.95
N MET A 29 -6.27 17.42 -2.55
CA MET A 29 -4.94 17.25 -1.94
C MET A 29 -5.00 16.52 -0.60
N ALA A 30 -5.97 16.82 0.25
CA ALA A 30 -6.17 16.13 1.52
C ALA A 30 -6.48 14.63 1.30
N GLY A 31 -7.36 14.29 0.35
CA GLY A 31 -7.65 12.91 -0.01
C GLY A 31 -6.42 12.16 -0.52
N PHE A 32 -5.64 12.79 -1.37
CA PHE A 32 -4.39 12.23 -1.88
C PHE A 32 -3.36 11.98 -0.76
N ALA A 33 -3.21 12.92 0.18
CA ALA A 33 -2.32 12.77 1.32
C ALA A 33 -2.72 11.58 2.20
N VAL A 34 -4.02 11.37 2.43
CA VAL A 34 -4.53 10.20 3.18
C VAL A 34 -4.23 8.90 2.45
N ASP A 35 -4.45 8.83 1.14
CA ASP A 35 -4.19 7.63 0.35
C ASP A 35 -2.69 7.29 0.30
N LEU A 36 -1.81 8.30 0.19
CA LEU A 36 -0.36 8.11 0.30
C LEU A 36 0.02 7.54 1.67
N ASN A 37 -0.50 8.11 2.75
CA ASN A 37 -0.19 7.64 4.10
C ASN A 37 -0.61 6.18 4.30
N ARG A 38 -1.79 5.79 3.82
CA ARG A 38 -2.24 4.39 3.84
C ARG A 38 -1.31 3.47 3.06
N GLY A 39 -0.82 3.92 1.90
CA GLY A 39 0.15 3.17 1.10
C GLY A 39 1.46 2.93 1.84
N TYR A 40 2.00 3.94 2.52
CA TYR A 40 3.21 3.81 3.33
C TYR A 40 2.99 2.92 4.55
N GLU A 41 1.89 3.08 5.26
CA GLU A 41 1.54 2.24 6.40
C GLU A 41 1.43 0.77 6.00
N GLN A 42 0.70 0.47 4.92
CA GLN A 42 0.56 -0.88 4.40
C GLN A 42 1.92 -1.49 4.02
N ARG A 43 2.79 -0.70 3.40
CA ARG A 43 4.15 -1.17 3.06
C ARG A 43 4.96 -1.54 4.29
N ILE A 44 4.90 -0.74 5.36
CA ILE A 44 5.60 -1.01 6.62
C ILE A 44 5.05 -2.28 7.28
N ILE A 45 3.72 -2.44 7.29
CA ILE A 45 3.08 -3.63 7.86
C ILE A 45 3.44 -4.87 7.06
N ASN A 46 3.37 -4.80 5.72
CA ASN A 46 3.75 -5.90 4.83
C ASN A 46 5.21 -6.32 5.05
N GLN A 47 6.13 -5.35 5.15
CA GLN A 47 7.54 -5.63 5.41
C GLN A 47 7.72 -6.35 6.74
N ARG A 48 7.09 -5.88 7.80
CA ARG A 48 7.16 -6.50 9.13
C ARG A 48 6.62 -7.93 9.12
N VAL A 49 5.48 -8.17 8.48
CA VAL A 49 4.89 -9.50 8.39
C VAL A 49 5.73 -10.43 7.51
N ALA A 50 6.29 -9.92 6.41
CA ALA A 50 7.22 -10.69 5.57
C ALA A 50 8.49 -11.09 6.34
N ASP A 51 9.06 -10.18 7.14
CA ASP A 51 10.25 -10.46 7.96
C ASP A 51 9.95 -11.55 9.01
N MET A 52 8.82 -11.45 9.71
CA MET A 52 8.39 -12.49 10.67
C MET A 52 8.14 -13.83 10.00
N SER A 53 7.52 -13.83 8.81
CA SER A 53 7.27 -15.03 8.02
C SER A 53 8.58 -15.67 7.53
N ALA A 54 9.56 -14.86 7.14
CA ALA A 54 10.88 -15.33 6.74
C ALA A 54 11.63 -15.99 7.91
N VAL A 55 11.56 -15.40 9.11
CA VAL A 55 12.14 -15.98 10.32
C VAL A 55 11.47 -17.32 10.67
N ALA A 56 10.13 -17.38 10.63
CA ALA A 56 9.40 -18.61 10.92
C ALA A 56 9.75 -19.73 9.90
N ALA A 57 9.80 -19.39 8.62
CA ALA A 57 10.19 -20.34 7.57
C ALA A 57 11.66 -20.78 7.74
N ALA A 58 12.56 -19.87 8.13
CA ALA A 58 13.97 -20.20 8.39
C ALA A 58 14.13 -21.15 9.60
N ILE A 59 13.35 -20.96 10.65
CA ILE A 59 13.34 -21.85 11.82
C ILE A 59 12.79 -23.24 11.45
N ALA A 60 11.78 -23.31 10.58
CA ALA A 60 11.22 -24.56 10.09
C ALA A 60 12.13 -25.30 9.09
N TYR A 61 13.15 -24.62 8.57
CA TYR A 61 14.05 -25.19 7.59
C TYR A 61 14.91 -26.32 8.19
N LYS A 62 14.92 -27.45 7.50
CA LYS A 62 15.85 -28.57 7.69
C LYS A 62 16.42 -28.93 6.31
N SER A 63 17.55 -29.59 6.23
CA SER A 63 18.20 -29.95 4.96
C SER A 63 17.29 -30.75 4.00
N THR A 64 16.25 -31.40 4.53
CA THR A 64 15.24 -32.17 3.78
C THR A 64 13.93 -31.43 3.55
N THR A 65 13.82 -30.16 4.00
CA THR A 65 12.60 -29.39 3.87
C THR A 65 12.40 -28.93 2.43
N SER A 66 11.24 -29.24 1.85
CA SER A 66 10.86 -28.76 0.53
C SER A 66 10.49 -27.27 0.56
N GLN A 67 10.65 -26.61 -0.59
CA GLN A 67 10.23 -25.20 -0.74
C GLN A 67 8.73 -25.00 -0.41
N ALA A 68 7.89 -25.98 -0.76
CA ALA A 68 6.46 -25.92 -0.47
C ALA A 68 6.16 -25.84 1.05
N ILE A 69 6.95 -26.52 1.88
CA ILE A 69 6.80 -26.45 3.34
C ILE A 69 7.20 -25.05 3.86
N LEU A 70 8.26 -24.45 3.31
CA LEU A 70 8.67 -23.10 3.69
C LEU A 70 7.60 -22.07 3.32
N GLU A 71 7.01 -22.22 2.14
CA GLU A 71 5.94 -21.35 1.66
C GLU A 71 4.67 -21.51 2.48
N ALA A 72 4.28 -22.75 2.83
CA ALA A 72 3.15 -23.03 3.71
C ALA A 72 3.36 -22.40 5.09
N THR A 73 4.54 -22.58 5.70
CA THR A 73 4.86 -21.99 7.01
C THR A 73 4.84 -20.44 6.96
N ALA A 74 5.37 -19.85 5.91
CA ALA A 74 5.32 -18.41 5.73
C ALA A 74 3.88 -17.92 5.56
N THR A 75 3.08 -18.65 4.81
CA THR A 75 1.66 -18.33 4.57
C THR A 75 0.84 -18.39 5.85
N ASP A 76 1.05 -19.41 6.69
CA ASP A 76 0.37 -19.53 7.98
C ASP A 76 0.61 -18.32 8.89
N VAL A 77 1.83 -17.80 8.91
CA VAL A 77 2.17 -16.59 9.66
C VAL A 77 1.45 -15.36 9.07
N VAL A 78 1.41 -15.25 7.74
CA VAL A 78 0.73 -14.14 7.05
C VAL A 78 -0.77 -14.15 7.35
N ILE A 79 -1.40 -15.32 7.30
CA ILE A 79 -2.83 -15.51 7.63
C ILE A 79 -3.09 -15.19 9.11
N ALA A 80 -2.21 -15.61 10.03
CA ALA A 80 -2.33 -15.32 11.46
C ALA A 80 -2.26 -13.81 11.75
N HIS A 81 -1.62 -13.03 10.88
CA HIS A 81 -1.61 -11.56 10.95
C HIS A 81 -2.81 -10.89 10.22
N GLY A 82 -3.79 -11.67 9.76
CA GLY A 82 -5.02 -11.16 9.16
C GLY A 82 -4.97 -10.92 7.65
N PHE A 83 -3.88 -11.30 6.97
CA PHE A 83 -3.73 -11.15 5.51
C PHE A 83 -4.27 -12.37 4.76
N THR A 84 -5.59 -12.48 4.63
CA THR A 84 -6.25 -13.62 3.96
C THR A 84 -6.17 -13.58 2.44
N ASN A 85 -5.97 -12.38 1.85
CA ASN A 85 -5.93 -12.17 0.39
C ASN A 85 -4.51 -11.81 -0.11
N ALA A 86 -3.49 -12.15 0.67
CA ALA A 86 -2.11 -11.86 0.30
C ALA A 86 -1.53 -12.98 -0.58
N THR A 87 -0.68 -12.59 -1.54
CA THR A 87 0.16 -13.53 -2.26
C THR A 87 1.49 -13.66 -1.54
N VAL A 88 1.83 -14.87 -1.14
CA VAL A 88 3.07 -15.20 -0.42
C VAL A 88 3.92 -16.09 -1.31
N THR A 89 5.20 -15.74 -1.46
CA THR A 89 6.20 -16.62 -2.08
C THR A 89 7.41 -16.71 -1.18
N ALA A 90 7.82 -17.94 -0.84
CA ALA A 90 9.04 -18.19 -0.08
C ALA A 90 10.09 -18.82 -0.99
N THR A 91 11.33 -18.34 -0.96
CA THR A 91 12.43 -18.86 -1.76
C THR A 91 13.63 -19.15 -0.88
N LEU A 92 14.21 -20.33 -1.04
CA LEU A 92 15.46 -20.67 -0.40
C LEU A 92 16.63 -20.12 -1.22
N LEU A 93 17.43 -19.28 -0.60
CA LEU A 93 18.68 -18.75 -1.17
C LEU A 93 19.83 -19.61 -0.66
N ASN A 94 20.60 -20.16 -1.58
CA ASN A 94 21.74 -21.03 -1.27
C ASN A 94 23.04 -20.25 -1.08
N ASP A 95 23.05 -18.97 -1.42
CA ASP A 95 24.20 -18.09 -1.29
C ASP A 95 23.77 -16.71 -0.80
N THR A 96 24.39 -16.21 0.24
CA THR A 96 24.14 -14.89 0.79
C THR A 96 25.40 -14.04 0.72
N PRO A 97 25.33 -12.74 0.38
CA PRO A 97 26.50 -11.89 0.21
C PRO A 97 27.41 -11.77 1.44
N THR A 98 26.88 -12.09 2.62
CA THR A 98 27.55 -11.85 3.91
C THR A 98 27.96 -13.10 4.68
N ALA A 99 27.49 -14.28 4.29
CA ALA A 99 27.86 -15.54 4.94
C ALA A 99 27.66 -16.72 3.99
N ALA A 100 28.56 -17.71 4.04
CA ALA A 100 28.36 -19.01 3.43
C ALA A 100 27.22 -19.75 4.16
N GLY A 101 25.98 -19.39 3.87
CA GLY A 101 24.80 -19.92 4.55
C GLY A 101 23.55 -19.82 3.69
N LYS A 102 22.55 -20.63 4.04
CA LYS A 102 21.24 -20.60 3.41
C LYS A 102 20.37 -19.53 4.07
N ALA A 103 19.58 -18.82 3.28
CA ALA A 103 18.60 -17.86 3.75
C ALA A 103 17.22 -18.10 3.12
N VAL A 104 16.17 -17.75 3.82
CA VAL A 104 14.80 -17.80 3.28
C VAL A 104 14.38 -16.37 2.98
N ARG A 105 13.98 -16.13 1.72
CA ARG A 105 13.38 -14.87 1.29
C ARG A 105 11.88 -15.06 1.18
N VAL A 106 11.11 -14.19 1.83
CA VAL A 106 9.66 -14.15 1.70
C VAL A 106 9.26 -12.85 1.02
N ASN A 107 8.48 -12.96 -0.05
CA ASN A 107 7.84 -11.84 -0.71
C ASN A 107 6.34 -11.88 -0.38
N LEU A 108 5.82 -10.77 0.13
CA LEU A 108 4.43 -10.58 0.49
C LEU A 108 3.84 -9.46 -0.37
N SER A 109 2.78 -9.77 -1.10
CA SER A 109 2.00 -8.80 -1.87
C SER A 109 0.56 -8.80 -1.42
N THR A 110 0.04 -7.61 -1.10
CA THR A 110 -1.34 -7.42 -0.67
C THR A 110 -2.04 -6.39 -1.56
N PRO A 111 -3.30 -6.64 -1.96
CA PRO A 111 -4.06 -5.64 -2.69
C PRO A 111 -4.38 -4.44 -1.78
N LEU A 112 -4.14 -3.24 -2.27
CA LEU A 112 -4.44 -1.99 -1.58
C LEU A 112 -5.62 -1.30 -2.26
N SER A 113 -6.72 -1.09 -1.55
CA SER A 113 -7.83 -0.29 -2.03
C SER A 113 -7.60 1.19 -1.69
N LEU A 114 -7.36 2.01 -2.70
CA LEU A 114 -7.23 3.46 -2.56
C LEU A 114 -8.62 4.11 -2.59
N SER A 115 -8.89 5.04 -1.66
CA SER A 115 -10.20 5.69 -1.55
C SER A 115 -10.48 6.61 -2.75
N LEU A 116 -9.45 7.33 -3.20
CA LEU A 116 -9.56 8.28 -4.31
C LEU A 116 -9.74 7.57 -5.66
N SER A 117 -9.06 6.45 -5.88
CA SER A 117 -9.18 5.67 -7.12
C SER A 117 -10.61 5.16 -7.33
N ARG A 118 -11.30 4.76 -6.25
CA ARG A 118 -12.69 4.32 -6.30
C ARG A 118 -13.65 5.45 -6.69
N ILE A 119 -13.39 6.69 -6.23
CA ILE A 119 -14.22 7.86 -6.58
C ILE A 119 -13.99 8.26 -8.04
N LEU A 120 -12.76 8.11 -8.55
CA LEU A 120 -12.38 8.43 -9.92
C LEU A 120 -12.69 7.30 -10.93
N GLY A 121 -13.27 6.18 -10.47
CA GLY A 121 -13.66 5.07 -11.34
C GLY A 121 -12.49 4.24 -11.89
N ALA A 122 -11.30 4.38 -11.32
CA ALA A 122 -10.16 3.53 -11.61
C ALA A 122 -10.24 2.25 -10.76
N SER A 123 -10.57 1.14 -11.38
CA SER A 123 -10.58 -0.20 -10.80
C SER A 123 -9.28 -0.93 -11.11
#